data_31298f0a431e5457554b259a11e3a52e
#
_entry.id   31298f0a431e5457554b259a11e3a52e
#
_cell.length_a   1.000
_cell.length_b   1.000
_cell.length_c   1.000
_cell.angle_alpha   90.00
_cell.angle_beta   90.00
_cell.angle_gamma   90.00
#
_symmetry.space_group_name_H-M   'P 1'
#
loop_
_entity.id
_entity.type
_entity.pdbx_description
1 polymer ?
#
loop_
_entity_poly.entity_id
_entity_poly.type
_entity_poly.pdbx_seq_one_letter_code
_entity_poly.pdbx_strand_id
1 'polypeptide(L)'
;HPEADEARKQYADHQTAIQNKQNEIEELTKDLTSTTSYGVDNEFLTLKDKCIKQMFQGYNYELCLFKNAHQGTTSLGNWDEHMWSRNEFGSSKTLRAKFTNGQRCYNGPSRSMEVELVCGVEDKILDISEPSVCEYKAMFSTPAACTKAMLEELEQGGASMEL
;
A
#
# COMPACT_ATOMS: atom_id res chain seq x y z
N HIS A 1 -15.74 -25.17 43.88
CA HIS A 1 -15.78 -26.52 43.29
C HIS A 1 -14.93 -26.46 42.00
N PRO A 2 -13.87 -27.29 41.87
CA PRO A 2 -12.91 -27.12 40.77
C PRO A 2 -13.56 -27.13 39.38
N GLU A 3 -14.56 -27.96 39.14
CA GLU A 3 -15.29 -27.99 37.87
C GLU A 3 -16.07 -26.69 37.58
N ALA A 4 -16.63 -26.06 38.63
CA ALA A 4 -17.36 -24.82 38.50
C ALA A 4 -16.38 -23.64 38.25
N ASP A 5 -15.18 -23.70 38.81
CA ASP A 5 -14.17 -22.67 38.63
C ASP A 5 -13.56 -22.77 37.22
N GLU A 6 -13.35 -23.99 36.71
CA GLU A 6 -12.91 -24.20 35.31
C GLU A 6 -13.97 -23.74 34.31
N ALA A 7 -15.27 -24.07 34.55
CA ALA A 7 -16.34 -23.59 33.66
C ALA A 7 -16.47 -22.07 33.64
N ARG A 8 -16.28 -21.39 34.80
CA ARG A 8 -16.26 -19.91 34.84
C ARG A 8 -15.09 -19.32 34.06
N LYS A 9 -13.92 -19.94 34.17
CA LYS A 9 -12.74 -19.52 33.43
C LYS A 9 -12.98 -19.67 31.94
N GLN A 10 -13.43 -20.81 31.47
CA GLN A 10 -13.75 -21.03 30.04
C GLN A 10 -14.80 -20.05 29.53
N TYR A 11 -15.83 -19.75 30.32
CA TYR A 11 -16.82 -18.73 29.94
C TYR A 11 -16.21 -17.35 29.81
N ALA A 12 -15.34 -16.93 30.72
CA ALA A 12 -14.65 -15.66 30.66
C ALA A 12 -13.70 -15.57 29.44
N ASP A 13 -12.98 -16.66 29.15
CA ASP A 13 -12.09 -16.77 27.99
C ASP A 13 -12.87 -16.64 26.67
N HIS A 14 -14.03 -17.33 26.57
CA HIS A 14 -14.90 -17.22 25.41
C HIS A 14 -15.50 -15.82 25.24
N GLN A 15 -15.94 -15.19 26.34
CA GLN A 15 -16.43 -13.81 26.29
C GLN A 15 -15.37 -12.85 25.77
N THR A 16 -14.13 -12.98 26.24
CA THR A 16 -13.00 -12.18 25.79
C THR A 16 -12.73 -12.42 24.30
N ALA A 17 -12.75 -13.67 23.85
CA ALA A 17 -12.56 -14.01 22.44
C ALA A 17 -13.66 -13.42 21.54
N ILE A 18 -14.92 -13.47 21.97
CA ILE A 18 -16.06 -12.88 21.26
C ILE A 18 -15.89 -11.35 21.15
N GLN A 19 -15.54 -10.68 22.25
CA GLN A 19 -15.34 -9.24 22.26
C GLN A 19 -14.20 -8.83 21.32
N ASN A 20 -13.09 -9.58 21.32
CA ASN A 20 -11.97 -9.31 20.41
C ASN A 20 -12.39 -9.46 18.95
N LYS A 21 -13.18 -10.49 18.61
CA LYS A 21 -13.69 -10.66 17.25
C LYS A 21 -14.71 -9.60 16.85
N GLN A 22 -15.53 -9.11 17.75
CA GLN A 22 -16.44 -8.01 17.50
C GLN A 22 -15.68 -6.72 17.18
N ASN A 23 -14.64 -6.42 17.97
CA ASN A 23 -13.79 -5.25 17.73
C ASN A 23 -13.07 -5.34 16.38
N GLU A 24 -12.55 -6.52 16.00
CA GLU A 24 -11.93 -6.78 14.70
C GLU A 24 -12.92 -6.56 13.53
N ILE A 25 -14.16 -7.07 13.67
CA ILE A 25 -15.22 -6.87 12.68
C ILE A 25 -15.57 -5.37 12.53
N GLU A 26 -15.66 -4.65 13.64
CA GLU A 26 -15.96 -3.22 13.63
C GLU A 26 -14.86 -2.43 12.94
N GLU A 27 -13.59 -2.74 13.21
CA GLU A 27 -12.43 -2.12 12.58
C GLU A 27 -12.41 -2.39 11.07
N LEU A 28 -12.58 -3.64 10.65
CA LEU A 28 -12.64 -4.02 9.24
C LEU A 28 -13.83 -3.37 8.52
N THR A 29 -14.98 -3.29 9.17
CA THR A 29 -16.17 -2.61 8.62
C THR A 29 -15.92 -1.12 8.43
N LYS A 30 -15.24 -0.48 9.40
CA LYS A 30 -14.85 0.92 9.31
C LYS A 30 -13.91 1.15 8.13
N ASP A 31 -12.95 0.26 7.89
CA ASP A 31 -12.04 0.35 6.76
C ASP A 31 -12.77 0.27 5.42
N LEU A 32 -13.71 -0.66 5.28
CA LEU A 32 -14.51 -0.84 4.07
C LEU A 32 -15.46 0.34 3.80
N THR A 33 -15.90 1.03 4.85
CA THR A 33 -16.80 2.19 4.76
C THR A 33 -16.08 3.53 4.86
N SER A 34 -14.75 3.51 5.01
CA SER A 34 -13.89 4.68 5.11
C SER A 34 -13.97 5.53 3.83
N THR A 35 -13.88 6.84 3.99
CA THR A 35 -13.69 7.78 2.88
C THR A 35 -12.32 7.66 2.22
N THR A 36 -11.37 6.99 2.87
CA THR A 36 -10.07 6.67 2.27
C THR A 36 -10.29 5.65 1.15
N SER A 37 -10.02 6.05 -0.07
CA SER A 37 -10.20 5.19 -1.23
C SER A 37 -9.02 4.22 -1.35
N TYR A 38 -9.30 2.93 -1.18
CA TYR A 38 -8.34 1.85 -1.46
C TYR A 38 -8.48 1.30 -2.89
N GLY A 39 -8.97 2.13 -3.81
CA GLY A 39 -9.33 1.76 -5.17
C GLY A 39 -10.84 1.62 -5.35
N VAL A 40 -11.29 1.39 -6.60
CA VAL A 40 -12.74 1.32 -6.93
C VAL A 40 -13.42 0.13 -6.24
N ASP A 41 -12.69 -0.99 -6.16
CA ASP A 41 -13.17 -2.25 -5.56
C ASP A 41 -12.39 -2.59 -4.28
N ASN A 42 -11.77 -1.60 -3.63
CA ASN A 42 -10.89 -1.76 -2.48
C ASN A 42 -9.70 -2.71 -2.76
N GLU A 43 -9.27 -2.82 -4.01
CA GLU A 43 -8.20 -3.71 -4.47
C GLU A 43 -6.87 -3.48 -3.76
N PHE A 44 -6.62 -2.25 -3.28
CA PHE A 44 -5.40 -1.88 -2.55
C PHE A 44 -5.51 -2.02 -1.02
N LEU A 45 -6.66 -2.43 -0.49
CA LEU A 45 -6.85 -2.62 0.95
C LEU A 45 -5.83 -3.63 1.53
N THR A 46 -5.41 -4.60 0.74
CA THR A 46 -4.38 -5.58 1.12
C THR A 46 -3.00 -4.97 1.39
N LEU A 47 -2.78 -3.72 0.96
CA LEU A 47 -1.54 -2.96 1.18
C LEU A 47 -1.63 -2.02 2.39
N LYS A 48 -2.82 -1.88 2.99
CA LYS A 48 -2.98 -1.16 4.24
C LYS A 48 -2.09 -1.80 5.31
N ASP A 49 -1.42 -0.97 6.09
CA ASP A 49 -0.51 -1.37 7.16
C ASP A 49 0.70 -2.23 6.75
N LYS A 50 0.88 -2.49 5.45
CA LYS A 50 2.11 -3.11 4.94
C LYS A 50 3.16 -2.05 4.65
N CYS A 51 4.40 -2.34 5.08
CA CYS A 51 5.58 -1.54 4.76
C CYS A 51 6.57 -2.39 3.99
N ILE A 52 6.94 -1.95 2.81
CA ILE A 52 7.93 -2.61 1.97
C ILE A 52 9.27 -1.92 2.16
N LYS A 53 10.28 -2.70 2.54
CA LYS A 53 11.65 -2.23 2.78
C LYS A 53 12.56 -2.74 1.68
N GLN A 54 13.34 -1.85 1.11
CA GLN A 54 14.31 -2.22 0.07
C GLN A 54 15.51 -1.26 0.06
N MET A 55 16.67 -1.83 -0.28
CA MET A 55 17.89 -1.05 -0.47
C MET A 55 18.03 -0.65 -1.93
N PHE A 56 18.22 0.64 -2.19
CA PHE A 56 18.54 1.21 -3.49
C PHE A 56 19.74 2.14 -3.37
N GLN A 57 20.74 1.97 -4.23
CA GLN A 57 21.92 2.85 -4.32
C GLN A 57 22.59 3.13 -2.96
N GLY A 58 22.60 2.11 -2.07
CA GLY A 58 23.21 2.20 -0.75
C GLY A 58 22.32 2.81 0.35
N TYR A 59 21.08 3.18 0.05
CA TYR A 59 20.10 3.71 0.99
C TYR A 59 18.98 2.70 1.24
N ASN A 60 18.54 2.61 2.50
CA ASN A 60 17.37 1.82 2.87
C ASN A 60 16.11 2.68 2.69
N TYR A 61 15.19 2.21 1.88
CA TYR A 61 13.88 2.83 1.71
C TYR A 61 12.81 1.99 2.37
N GLU A 62 11.82 2.65 2.94
CA GLU A 62 10.61 2.05 3.49
C GLU A 62 9.40 2.79 2.92
N LEU A 63 8.53 2.04 2.26
CA LEU A 63 7.30 2.54 1.67
C LEU A 63 6.11 1.84 2.32
N CYS A 64 5.31 2.60 3.04
CA CYS A 64 4.05 2.17 3.64
C CYS A 64 2.92 2.90 2.92
N LEU A 65 2.27 2.24 1.95
CA LEU A 65 1.13 2.83 1.26
C LEU A 65 0.03 3.20 2.27
N PHE A 66 -0.67 4.30 2.02
CA PHE A 66 -1.68 4.90 2.91
C PHE A 66 -1.15 5.43 4.25
N LYS A 67 0.18 5.49 4.44
CA LYS A 67 0.79 5.96 5.69
C LYS A 67 1.95 6.95 5.46
N ASN A 68 3.12 6.46 5.10
CA ASN A 68 4.32 7.30 4.93
C ASN A 68 5.41 6.61 4.10
N ALA A 69 6.40 7.40 3.69
CA ALA A 69 7.61 6.92 3.02
C ALA A 69 8.87 7.47 3.72
N HIS A 70 9.91 6.65 3.81
CA HIS A 70 11.17 6.99 4.45
C HIS A 70 12.38 6.55 3.65
N GLN A 71 13.49 7.31 3.80
CA GLN A 71 14.85 6.91 3.43
C GLN A 71 15.69 6.87 4.71
N GLY A 72 15.96 5.66 5.22
CA GLY A 72 16.53 5.51 6.55
C GLY A 72 15.66 6.16 7.63
N THR A 73 16.20 7.16 8.33
CA THR A 73 15.47 7.95 9.33
C THR A 73 14.82 9.21 8.77
N THR A 74 15.05 9.51 7.49
CA THR A 74 14.55 10.72 6.83
C THR A 74 13.15 10.48 6.27
N SER A 75 12.15 11.28 6.68
CA SER A 75 10.81 11.22 6.12
C SER A 75 10.80 11.82 4.71
N LEU A 76 10.31 11.03 3.75
CA LEU A 76 10.06 11.45 2.37
C LEU A 76 8.64 11.97 2.16
N GLY A 77 7.76 11.79 3.14
CA GLY A 77 6.41 12.33 3.15
C GLY A 77 5.39 11.40 3.81
N ASN A 78 4.21 11.98 4.08
CA ASN A 78 3.03 11.26 4.50
C ASN A 78 2.09 11.09 3.31
N TRP A 79 1.29 10.04 3.34
CA TRP A 79 0.26 9.77 2.34
C TRP A 79 -0.64 10.99 2.13
N ASP A 80 -0.86 11.35 0.87
CA ASP A 80 -1.75 12.43 0.49
C ASP A 80 -2.95 11.83 -0.29
N GLU A 81 -4.07 11.69 0.40
CA GLU A 81 -5.28 11.08 -0.17
C GLU A 81 -5.86 11.86 -1.35
N HIS A 82 -5.60 13.16 -1.43
CA HIS A 82 -6.06 14.03 -2.53
C HIS A 82 -5.24 13.85 -3.81
N MET A 83 -4.07 13.24 -3.70
CA MET A 83 -3.14 13.02 -4.81
C MET A 83 -3.14 11.56 -5.29
N TRP A 84 -4.08 10.76 -4.81
CA TRP A 84 -4.36 9.43 -5.32
C TRP A 84 -5.17 9.55 -6.61
N SER A 85 -4.58 9.28 -7.76
CA SER A 85 -5.26 9.42 -9.04
C SER A 85 -4.98 8.23 -9.96
N ARG A 86 -6.02 7.77 -10.62
CA ARG A 86 -5.92 6.90 -11.77
C ARG A 86 -5.94 7.78 -13.01
N ASN A 87 -4.79 8.03 -13.63
CA ASN A 87 -4.73 8.77 -14.88
C ASN A 87 -5.16 7.87 -16.04
N GLU A 88 -6.32 8.17 -16.60
CA GLU A 88 -6.81 7.59 -17.85
C GLU A 88 -6.27 8.40 -19.05
N PHE A 89 -4.97 8.32 -19.32
CA PHE A 89 -4.40 8.92 -20.51
C PHE A 89 -3.87 7.82 -21.43
N GLY A 90 -4.63 7.53 -22.49
CA GLY A 90 -4.29 6.49 -23.48
C GLY A 90 -4.52 5.06 -22.97
N SER A 91 -3.85 4.10 -23.60
CA SER A 91 -3.96 2.67 -23.28
C SER A 91 -3.23 2.24 -21.98
N SER A 92 -2.51 3.15 -21.33
CA SER A 92 -1.78 2.87 -20.08
C SER A 92 -2.50 3.53 -18.90
N LYS A 93 -3.23 2.74 -18.13
CA LYS A 93 -3.85 3.17 -16.85
C LYS A 93 -2.77 3.17 -15.78
N THR A 94 -2.07 4.30 -15.62
CA THR A 94 -1.06 4.45 -14.57
C THR A 94 -1.73 4.92 -13.30
N LEU A 95 -1.55 4.16 -12.22
CA LEU A 95 -2.02 4.51 -10.89
C LEU A 95 -0.89 5.20 -10.14
N ARG A 96 -1.15 6.39 -9.61
CA ARG A 96 -0.15 7.20 -8.90
C ARG A 96 -0.61 7.54 -7.51
N ALA A 97 0.34 7.48 -6.60
CA ALA A 97 0.20 7.87 -5.20
C ALA A 97 1.24 8.94 -4.87
N LYS A 98 0.90 9.89 -4.01
CA LYS A 98 1.84 10.92 -3.58
C LYS A 98 1.97 10.96 -2.07
N PHE A 99 3.21 11.15 -1.63
CA PHE A 99 3.57 11.41 -0.24
C PHE A 99 4.11 12.83 -0.16
N THR A 100 3.55 13.65 0.73
CA THR A 100 3.86 15.07 0.86
C THR A 100 4.29 15.41 2.29
N ASN A 101 4.79 16.61 2.49
CA ASN A 101 5.17 17.11 3.81
C ASN A 101 6.23 16.25 4.53
N GLY A 102 7.19 15.72 3.77
CA GLY A 102 8.37 15.05 4.34
C GLY A 102 9.30 16.02 5.06
N GLN A 103 10.41 15.50 5.55
CA GLN A 103 11.41 16.30 6.23
C GLN A 103 11.93 17.43 5.31
N ARG A 104 12.04 18.64 5.86
CA ARG A 104 12.54 19.79 5.10
C ARG A 104 13.96 19.54 4.59
N CYS A 105 14.15 19.82 3.31
CA CYS A 105 15.44 19.75 2.67
C CYS A 105 16.31 20.94 3.02
N TYR A 106 17.63 20.75 3.09
CA TYR A 106 18.56 21.86 3.26
C TYR A 106 18.55 22.73 2.00
N ASN A 107 18.16 23.99 2.14
CA ASN A 107 18.00 24.94 1.03
C ASN A 107 17.03 24.49 -0.10
N GLY A 108 16.03 23.66 0.25
CA GLY A 108 15.05 23.15 -0.71
C GLY A 108 13.63 23.04 -0.14
N PRO A 109 12.70 22.46 -0.91
CA PRO A 109 11.33 22.22 -0.47
C PRO A 109 11.28 21.13 0.62
N SER A 110 10.12 20.94 1.22
CA SER A 110 9.86 19.72 2.00
C SER A 110 9.91 18.51 1.06
N ARG A 111 10.52 17.43 1.52
CA ARG A 111 10.62 16.19 0.74
C ARG A 111 9.25 15.67 0.36
N SER A 112 9.17 15.12 -0.82
CA SER A 112 7.99 14.44 -1.32
C SER A 112 8.39 13.22 -2.15
N MET A 113 7.47 12.25 -2.26
CA MET A 113 7.65 11.08 -3.10
C MET A 113 6.38 10.83 -3.92
N GLU A 114 6.55 10.68 -5.24
CA GLU A 114 5.52 10.18 -6.13
C GLU A 114 5.77 8.69 -6.39
N VAL A 115 4.76 7.86 -6.23
CA VAL A 115 4.84 6.41 -6.44
C VAL A 115 3.93 6.05 -7.59
N GLU A 116 4.50 5.45 -8.63
CA GLU A 116 3.76 4.84 -9.73
C GLU A 116 3.55 3.35 -9.41
N LEU A 117 2.28 2.92 -9.35
CA LEU A 117 1.93 1.53 -9.11
C LEU A 117 1.75 0.81 -10.43
N VAL A 118 2.46 -0.31 -10.58
CA VAL A 118 2.42 -1.14 -11.78
C VAL A 118 1.99 -2.57 -11.43
N CYS A 119 1.28 -3.21 -12.37
CA CYS A 119 0.91 -4.60 -12.23
C CYS A 119 2.16 -5.49 -12.14
N GLY A 120 2.19 -6.40 -11.18
CA GLY A 120 3.25 -7.37 -11.02
C GLY A 120 2.87 -8.48 -10.04
N VAL A 121 3.67 -9.52 -9.96
CA VAL A 121 3.37 -10.74 -9.21
C VAL A 121 3.62 -10.62 -7.70
N GLU A 122 4.34 -9.58 -7.27
CA GLU A 122 4.72 -9.36 -5.87
C GLU A 122 4.74 -7.88 -5.50
N ASP A 123 4.53 -7.60 -4.22
CA ASP A 123 4.66 -6.25 -3.65
C ASP A 123 6.14 -5.90 -3.49
N LYS A 124 6.66 -5.04 -4.39
CA LYS A 124 8.09 -4.72 -4.45
C LYS A 124 8.36 -3.34 -5.03
N ILE A 125 9.34 -2.65 -4.48
CA ILE A 125 9.86 -1.42 -5.08
C ILE A 125 10.80 -1.82 -6.23
N LEU A 126 10.47 -1.41 -7.46
CA LEU A 126 11.27 -1.73 -8.65
C LEU A 126 12.36 -0.72 -8.91
N ASP A 127 12.09 0.55 -8.65
CA ASP A 127 13.01 1.65 -8.87
C ASP A 127 12.73 2.82 -7.93
N ILE A 128 13.78 3.57 -7.59
CA ILE A 128 13.69 4.84 -6.88
C ILE A 128 14.71 5.81 -7.47
N SER A 129 14.25 7.03 -7.76
CA SER A 129 15.06 8.12 -8.28
C SER A 129 14.71 9.44 -7.59
N GLU A 130 15.60 10.42 -7.70
CA GLU A 130 15.43 11.81 -7.24
C GLU A 130 15.61 12.74 -8.44
N PRO A 131 14.58 12.89 -9.30
CA PRO A 131 14.68 13.69 -10.52
C PRO A 131 14.84 15.18 -10.26
N SER A 132 14.38 15.67 -9.13
CA SER A 132 14.58 17.04 -8.65
C SER A 132 15.02 17.01 -7.20
N VAL A 133 15.69 18.05 -6.75
CA VAL A 133 16.20 18.13 -5.36
C VAL A 133 15.06 17.92 -4.36
N CYS A 134 15.17 16.85 -3.56
CA CYS A 134 14.20 16.46 -2.53
C CYS A 134 12.81 16.06 -3.04
N GLU A 135 12.67 15.80 -4.33
CA GLU A 135 11.48 15.23 -4.95
C GLU A 135 11.81 13.84 -5.49
N TYR A 136 11.26 12.83 -4.86
CA TYR A 136 11.54 11.43 -5.16
C TYR A 136 10.46 10.86 -6.08
N LYS A 137 10.85 9.89 -6.91
CA LYS A 137 9.94 9.02 -7.66
C LYS A 137 10.27 7.58 -7.39
N ALA A 138 9.23 6.76 -7.21
CA ALA A 138 9.36 5.32 -7.07
C ALA A 138 8.41 4.61 -8.03
N MET A 139 8.83 3.42 -8.50
CA MET A 139 7.99 2.46 -9.19
C MET A 139 7.74 1.29 -8.26
N PHE A 140 6.47 0.99 -8.00
CA PHE A 140 6.04 -0.06 -7.07
C PHE A 140 5.20 -1.09 -7.79
N SER A 141 5.69 -2.33 -7.82
CA SER A 141 4.98 -3.50 -8.36
C SER A 141 4.02 -4.06 -7.31
N THR A 142 2.81 -4.40 -7.73
CA THR A 142 1.84 -5.09 -6.87
C THR A 142 0.78 -5.81 -7.71
N PRO A 143 0.31 -7.00 -7.27
CA PRO A 143 -0.84 -7.66 -7.88
C PRO A 143 -2.12 -6.81 -7.84
N ALA A 144 -2.26 -5.96 -6.83
CA ALA A 144 -3.42 -5.05 -6.68
C ALA A 144 -3.56 -4.03 -7.83
N ALA A 145 -2.46 -3.71 -8.54
CA ALA A 145 -2.48 -2.82 -9.70
C ALA A 145 -2.85 -3.52 -11.02
N CYS A 146 -2.98 -4.85 -11.02
CA CYS A 146 -3.35 -5.60 -12.21
C CYS A 146 -4.85 -5.46 -12.52
N THR A 147 -5.17 -5.24 -13.80
CA THR A 147 -6.55 -5.22 -14.28
C THR A 147 -6.85 -6.47 -15.09
N LYS A 148 -8.14 -6.84 -15.17
CA LYS A 148 -8.57 -7.97 -16.01
C LYS A 148 -8.17 -7.79 -17.48
N ALA A 149 -8.23 -6.56 -17.99
CA ALA A 149 -7.81 -6.25 -19.36
C ALA A 149 -6.31 -6.53 -19.60
N MET A 150 -5.44 -6.22 -18.61
CA MET A 150 -4.01 -6.56 -18.71
C MET A 150 -3.77 -8.06 -18.74
N LEU A 151 -4.55 -8.83 -17.98
CA LEU A 151 -4.48 -10.29 -17.99
C LEU A 151 -4.89 -10.85 -19.35
N GLU A 152 -6.00 -10.37 -19.91
CA GLU A 152 -6.49 -10.76 -21.24
C GLU A 152 -5.48 -10.42 -22.36
N GLU A 153 -4.80 -9.27 -22.28
CA GLU A 153 -3.73 -8.90 -23.21
C GLU A 153 -2.51 -9.84 -23.12
N LEU A 154 -2.13 -10.26 -21.91
CA LEU A 154 -1.04 -11.22 -21.71
C LEU A 154 -1.41 -12.62 -22.25
N GLU A 155 -2.63 -13.07 -22.04
CA GLU A 155 -3.12 -14.35 -22.55
C GLU A 155 -3.17 -14.37 -24.11
N GLN A 156 -3.61 -13.27 -24.71
CA GLN A 156 -3.65 -13.13 -26.19
C GLN A 156 -2.25 -12.95 -26.78
N GLY A 157 -1.35 -12.22 -26.11
CA GLY A 157 0.02 -12.02 -26.55
C GLY A 157 0.88 -13.28 -26.41
N GLY A 158 0.62 -14.11 -25.39
CA GLY A 158 1.29 -15.41 -25.20
C GLY A 158 0.96 -16.45 -26.26
N ALA A 159 -0.23 -16.38 -26.85
CA ALA A 159 -0.66 -17.27 -27.94
C ALA A 159 0.05 -17.00 -29.28
N SER A 160 0.76 -15.87 -29.42
CA SER A 160 1.45 -15.48 -30.66
C SER A 160 2.93 -15.86 -30.70
N MET A 161 3.49 -16.50 -29.67
CA MET A 161 4.89 -16.91 -29.59
C MET A 161 5.15 -18.42 -29.73
N GLU A 162 4.13 -19.21 -30.07
CA GLU A 162 4.28 -20.61 -30.48
C GLU A 162 4.05 -20.79 -31.99
N LEU A 163 5.07 -20.44 -32.79
CA LEU A 163 5.27 -20.97 -34.16
C LEU A 163 6.77 -20.92 -34.51
#